data_ed8f6f44e1ba20cbfbead607f2d75956
#
_entry.id   ed8f6f44e1ba20cbfbead607f2d75956
#
_cell.length_a   1.000
_cell.length_b   1.000
_cell.length_c   1.000
_cell.angle_alpha   90.00
_cell.angle_beta   90.00
_cell.angle_gamma   90.00
#
_symmetry.space_group_name_H-M   'P 1'
#
loop_
_entity.id
_entity.type
_entity.pdbx_description
1 polymer ?
#
loop_
_entity_poly.entity_id
_entity_poly.type
_entity_poly.pdbx_seq_one_letter_code
_entity_poly.pdbx_strand_id
1 'polypeptide(L)'
;ADIFIKMDLSASGVLNKNMPKIKEVNIYATSYKLKDGSIAEMIYRPDKEETSFLHHQKGKYKLVPNFPLGEEVKANGDVKIITLKPLPPFSDMIKTGFIRLPSGMTEYKTESELFKQIKKYIDTYVVLPDDFSTIAAVYVMMSWIHDHFQVLPYLRVIGMYGTGKSRFLSVVGNICYQSMMSGGSST
;
A
#
# COMPACT_ATOMS: atom_id res chain seq x y z
N ALA A 1 -7.03 38.87 5.27
CA ALA A 1 -7.84 39.65 4.31
C ALA A 1 -7.61 39.00 2.95
N ASP A 2 -8.49 38.04 2.61
CA ASP A 2 -8.43 37.30 1.35
C ASP A 2 -9.04 38.13 0.25
N ILE A 3 -8.22 38.49 -0.74
CA ILE A 3 -8.69 39.19 -1.92
C ILE A 3 -9.15 38.14 -2.92
N PHE A 4 -10.44 37.85 -2.96
CA PHE A 4 -11.09 37.12 -4.04
C PHE A 4 -11.24 38.03 -5.26
N ILE A 5 -10.41 37.87 -6.29
CA ILE A 5 -10.65 38.49 -7.59
C ILE A 5 -11.61 37.58 -8.35
N LYS A 6 -12.89 37.94 -8.35
CA LYS A 6 -13.89 37.34 -9.21
C LYS A 6 -13.77 38.01 -10.57
N MET A 7 -13.11 37.35 -11.53
CA MET A 7 -13.15 37.79 -12.93
C MET A 7 -14.45 37.29 -13.57
N ASP A 8 -15.33 38.22 -13.87
CA ASP A 8 -16.53 38.01 -14.67
C ASP A 8 -16.11 37.94 -16.15
N LEU A 9 -16.16 36.75 -16.77
CA LEU A 9 -15.80 36.50 -18.17
C LEU A 9 -17.05 36.39 -19.05
N SER A 10 -17.99 37.29 -18.90
CA SER A 10 -19.13 37.40 -19.82
C SER A 10 -18.99 38.59 -20.81
N ALA A 11 -17.92 38.62 -21.59
CA ALA A 11 -17.86 39.44 -22.79
C ALA A 11 -16.78 38.99 -23.77
N SER A 12 -17.24 38.72 -24.96
CA SER A 12 -16.53 38.49 -26.23
C SER A 12 -16.23 37.03 -26.61
N GLY A 13 -17.11 36.53 -27.47
CA GLY A 13 -16.96 35.24 -28.21
C GLY A 13 -15.85 35.25 -29.24
N VAL A 14 -14.61 35.09 -28.75
CA VAL A 14 -13.50 34.60 -29.56
C VAL A 14 -12.86 33.48 -28.73
N LEU A 15 -13.36 32.25 -28.89
CA LEU A 15 -12.70 31.07 -28.40
C LEU A 15 -11.32 30.97 -29.05
N ASN A 16 -10.31 31.40 -28.29
CA ASN A 16 -8.92 31.29 -28.67
C ASN A 16 -8.57 29.81 -28.73
N LYS A 17 -8.52 29.22 -29.96
CA LYS A 17 -8.23 27.79 -30.23
C LYS A 17 -6.85 27.31 -29.73
N ASN A 18 -6.06 28.19 -29.15
CA ASN A 18 -4.67 27.92 -28.76
C ASN A 18 -4.42 27.95 -27.25
N MET A 19 -5.45 27.81 -26.41
CA MET A 19 -5.18 27.61 -24.98
C MET A 19 -4.65 26.17 -24.73
N PRO A 20 -3.53 26.03 -24.02
CA PRO A 20 -3.01 24.72 -23.66
C PRO A 20 -4.06 23.96 -22.86
N LYS A 21 -4.34 22.72 -23.28
CA LYS A 21 -5.27 21.86 -22.54
C LYS A 21 -4.54 21.21 -21.39
N ILE A 22 -5.08 21.36 -20.17
CA ILE A 22 -4.59 20.66 -19.00
C ILE A 22 -5.34 19.34 -18.89
N LYS A 23 -4.60 18.22 -18.90
CA LYS A 23 -5.14 16.88 -18.70
C LYS A 23 -4.60 16.30 -17.40
N GLU A 24 -5.48 16.03 -16.45
CA GLU A 24 -5.11 15.28 -15.25
C GLU A 24 -5.13 13.78 -15.52
N VAL A 25 -4.08 13.08 -15.09
CA VAL A 25 -3.94 11.63 -15.16
C VAL A 25 -3.64 11.08 -13.78
N ASN A 26 -4.57 10.27 -13.27
CA ASN A 26 -4.39 9.61 -11.98
C ASN A 26 -3.78 8.22 -12.21
N ILE A 27 -2.72 7.93 -11.48
CA ILE A 27 -2.12 6.60 -11.37
C ILE A 27 -2.50 6.04 -9.99
N TYR A 28 -3.05 4.84 -9.96
CA TYR A 28 -3.44 4.18 -8.72
C TYR A 28 -2.41 3.12 -8.37
N ALA A 29 -1.93 3.13 -7.12
CA ALA A 29 -1.00 2.14 -6.61
C ALA A 29 -1.22 1.88 -5.13
N THR A 30 -0.72 0.74 -4.65
CA THR A 30 -0.68 0.38 -3.22
C THR A 30 0.64 0.76 -2.59
N SER A 31 1.71 0.84 -3.37
CA SER A 31 3.02 1.35 -2.95
C SER A 31 3.72 2.04 -4.11
N TYR A 32 4.60 2.97 -3.80
CA TYR A 32 5.36 3.68 -4.81
C TYR A 32 6.70 4.18 -4.26
N LYS A 33 7.78 3.94 -5.00
CA LYS A 33 9.09 4.51 -4.71
C LYS A 33 9.25 5.79 -5.54
N LEU A 34 9.36 6.92 -4.86
CA LEU A 34 9.52 8.22 -5.50
C LEU A 34 10.96 8.40 -6.04
N LYS A 35 11.14 9.36 -6.93
CA LYS A 35 12.45 9.65 -7.57
C LYS A 35 13.53 10.05 -6.57
N ASP A 36 13.17 10.62 -5.45
CA ASP A 36 14.07 11.00 -4.36
C ASP A 36 14.43 9.82 -3.43
N GLY A 37 13.96 8.61 -3.75
CA GLY A 37 14.18 7.40 -2.97
C GLY A 37 13.24 7.24 -1.78
N SER A 38 12.36 8.20 -1.53
CA SER A 38 11.32 8.05 -0.50
C SER A 38 10.24 7.06 -0.92
N ILE A 39 9.55 6.47 0.05
CA ILE A 39 8.54 5.45 -0.16
C ILE A 39 7.18 5.97 0.28
N ALA A 40 6.18 5.74 -0.54
CA ALA A 40 4.79 5.94 -0.23
C ALA A 40 4.09 4.58 -0.16
N GLU A 41 3.57 4.22 1.01
CA GLU A 41 2.87 2.96 1.26
C GLU A 41 1.40 3.21 1.58
N MET A 42 0.49 2.51 0.90
CA MET A 42 -0.93 2.70 1.12
C MET A 42 -1.36 2.09 2.46
N ILE A 43 -2.09 2.87 3.24
CA ILE A 43 -2.79 2.42 4.42
C ILE A 43 -4.30 2.54 4.24
N TYR A 44 -5.04 1.71 4.94
CA TYR A 44 -6.49 1.78 5.02
C TYR A 44 -6.93 1.97 6.47
N ARG A 45 -7.73 3.00 6.72
CA ARG A 45 -8.30 3.28 8.04
C ARG A 45 -9.78 2.89 8.05
N PRO A 46 -10.13 1.73 8.63
CA PRO A 46 -11.50 1.22 8.62
C PRO A 46 -12.50 2.13 9.34
N ASP A 47 -12.05 2.83 10.40
CA ASP A 47 -12.85 3.76 11.19
C ASP A 47 -13.33 4.99 10.40
N LYS A 48 -12.59 5.36 9.34
CA LYS A 48 -12.90 6.49 8.46
C LYS A 48 -13.28 6.07 7.05
N GLU A 49 -13.23 4.77 6.77
CA GLU A 49 -13.36 4.22 5.41
C GLU A 49 -12.49 4.96 4.37
N GLU A 50 -11.24 5.26 4.75
CA GLU A 50 -10.35 6.12 3.97
C GLU A 50 -9.02 5.41 3.66
N THR A 51 -8.55 5.57 2.43
CA THR A 51 -7.20 5.19 2.00
C THR A 51 -6.33 6.43 1.86
N SER A 52 -5.07 6.31 2.25
CA SER A 52 -4.07 7.36 2.09
C SER A 52 -2.68 6.73 2.00
N PHE A 53 -1.69 7.51 1.61
CA PHE A 53 -0.31 7.07 1.65
C PHE A 53 0.35 7.45 2.99
N LEU A 54 1.05 6.52 3.57
CA LEU A 54 2.06 6.77 4.58
C LEU A 54 3.38 7.05 3.85
N HIS A 55 3.79 8.30 3.82
CA HIS A 55 5.01 8.72 3.17
C HIS A 55 6.16 8.76 4.17
N HIS A 56 7.21 7.99 3.90
CA HIS A 56 8.44 7.98 4.67
C HIS A 56 9.53 8.75 3.91
N GLN A 57 10.04 9.82 4.53
CA GLN A 57 11.14 10.60 3.99
C GLN A 57 12.06 11.05 5.13
N LYS A 58 13.36 10.73 5.02
CA LYS A 58 14.39 11.17 6.00
C LYS A 58 14.04 10.87 7.46
N GLY A 59 13.56 9.67 7.74
CA GLY A 59 13.17 9.24 9.09
C GLY A 59 11.88 9.84 9.63
N LYS A 60 11.13 10.58 8.82
CA LYS A 60 9.82 11.15 9.20
C LYS A 60 8.70 10.52 8.37
N TYR A 61 7.56 10.37 9.02
CA TYR A 61 6.36 9.82 8.39
C TYR A 61 5.28 10.87 8.31
N LYS A 62 4.57 10.90 7.19
CA LYS A 62 3.45 11.81 6.97
C LYS A 62 2.34 11.10 6.21
N LEU A 63 1.09 11.32 6.63
CA LEU A 63 -0.06 10.89 5.84
C LEU A 63 -0.32 11.90 4.72
N VAL A 64 -0.41 11.38 3.49
CA VAL A 64 -0.61 12.17 2.29
C VAL A 64 -1.73 11.54 1.46
N PRO A 65 -2.75 12.28 1.06
CA PRO A 65 -3.87 11.72 0.31
C PRO A 65 -3.49 11.37 -1.15
N ASN A 66 -2.53 12.07 -1.71
CA ASN A 66 -2.04 11.86 -3.07
C ASN A 66 -0.65 12.51 -3.26
N PHE A 67 0.05 12.13 -4.32
CA PHE A 67 1.34 12.71 -4.69
C PHE A 67 1.32 13.26 -6.12
N PRO A 68 1.71 14.53 -6.35
CA PRO A 68 2.04 14.99 -7.69
C PRO A 68 3.36 14.32 -8.13
N LEU A 69 3.31 13.52 -9.19
CA LEU A 69 4.50 12.85 -9.76
C LEU A 69 5.25 13.73 -10.76
N GLY A 70 4.58 14.74 -11.31
CA GLY A 70 5.16 15.67 -12.25
C GLY A 70 4.20 16.15 -13.32
N GLU A 71 4.71 17.02 -14.18
CA GLU A 71 4.02 17.57 -15.33
C GLU A 71 4.77 17.18 -16.61
N GLU A 72 4.04 16.73 -17.62
CA GLU A 72 4.56 16.50 -18.96
C GLU A 72 3.98 17.54 -19.90
N VAL A 73 4.84 18.39 -20.48
CA VAL A 73 4.45 19.36 -21.50
C VAL A 73 4.64 18.77 -22.87
N LYS A 74 3.57 18.64 -23.64
CA LYS A 74 3.62 18.16 -25.01
C LYS A 74 4.10 19.22 -25.97
N ALA A 75 4.58 18.81 -27.16
CA ALA A 75 5.05 19.72 -28.21
C ALA A 75 4.00 20.73 -28.69
N ASN A 76 2.71 20.43 -28.53
CA ASN A 76 1.60 21.33 -28.85
C ASN A 76 1.22 22.29 -27.71
N GLY A 77 1.99 22.30 -26.61
CA GLY A 77 1.74 23.14 -25.44
C GLY A 77 0.75 22.55 -24.42
N ASP A 78 0.11 21.41 -24.70
CA ASP A 78 -0.77 20.76 -23.72
C ASP A 78 0.03 20.26 -22.51
N VAL A 79 -0.52 20.44 -21.32
CA VAL A 79 0.09 20.01 -20.05
C VAL A 79 -0.65 18.79 -19.51
N LYS A 80 0.10 17.75 -19.15
CA LYS A 80 -0.40 16.55 -18.49
C LYS A 80 0.11 16.52 -17.05
N ILE A 81 -0.77 16.69 -16.10
CA ILE A 81 -0.45 16.55 -14.66
C ILE A 81 -0.66 15.10 -14.25
N ILE A 82 0.39 14.49 -13.73
CA ILE A 82 0.36 13.09 -13.28
C ILE A 82 0.30 13.08 -11.75
N THR A 83 -0.76 12.47 -11.22
CA THR A 83 -0.98 12.35 -9.77
C THR A 83 -1.09 10.88 -9.37
N LEU A 84 -0.28 10.48 -8.38
CA LEU A 84 -0.38 9.19 -7.73
C LEU A 84 -1.48 9.23 -6.67
N LYS A 85 -2.40 8.30 -6.73
CA LYS A 85 -3.51 8.14 -5.77
C LYS A 85 -3.51 6.73 -5.17
N PRO A 86 -3.89 6.58 -3.90
CA PRO A 86 -4.15 5.26 -3.33
C PRO A 86 -5.38 4.63 -4.02
N LEU A 87 -5.51 3.31 -3.96
CA LEU A 87 -6.72 2.63 -4.42
C LEU A 87 -7.94 3.17 -3.65
N PRO A 88 -9.08 3.37 -4.32
CA PRO A 88 -10.27 3.85 -3.67
C PRO A 88 -10.73 2.91 -2.53
N PRO A 89 -11.21 3.44 -1.40
CA PRO A 89 -11.64 2.63 -0.27
C PRO A 89 -12.90 1.80 -0.54
N PHE A 90 -13.56 2.06 -1.67
CA PHE A 90 -14.81 1.38 -2.06
C PHE A 90 -14.60 0.02 -2.73
N SER A 91 -13.36 -0.36 -3.02
CA SER A 91 -13.06 -1.68 -3.55
C SER A 91 -13.51 -2.75 -2.54
N ASP A 92 -14.35 -3.70 -2.98
CA ASP A 92 -14.77 -4.83 -2.15
C ASP A 92 -13.57 -5.61 -1.60
N MET A 93 -12.47 -5.66 -2.36
CA MET A 93 -11.22 -6.30 -1.94
C MET A 93 -10.61 -5.64 -0.68
N ILE A 94 -10.79 -4.33 -0.51
CA ILE A 94 -10.30 -3.60 0.68
C ILE A 94 -11.29 -3.72 1.83
N LYS A 95 -12.58 -3.45 1.57
CA LYS A 95 -13.64 -3.46 2.60
C LYS A 95 -13.81 -4.83 3.25
N THR A 96 -13.79 -5.89 2.47
CA THR A 96 -13.89 -7.26 2.96
C THR A 96 -12.62 -7.76 3.63
N GLY A 97 -11.53 -6.99 3.55
CA GLY A 97 -10.21 -7.40 4.04
C GLY A 97 -9.61 -8.56 3.24
N PHE A 98 -10.02 -8.73 1.98
CA PHE A 98 -9.40 -9.70 1.07
C PHE A 98 -7.92 -9.34 0.84
N ILE A 99 -7.62 -8.05 0.64
CA ILE A 99 -6.26 -7.52 0.69
C ILE A 99 -6.02 -6.98 2.11
N ARG A 100 -5.00 -7.49 2.79
CA ARG A 100 -4.58 -7.02 4.11
C ARG A 100 -3.69 -5.81 3.96
N LEU A 101 -4.19 -4.64 4.36
CA LEU A 101 -3.47 -3.39 4.35
C LEU A 101 -3.19 -2.92 5.78
N PRO A 102 -2.03 -2.29 6.04
CA PRO A 102 -1.78 -1.67 7.32
C PRO A 102 -2.77 -0.51 7.56
N SER A 103 -3.18 -0.31 8.80
CA SER A 103 -4.02 0.82 9.21
C SER A 103 -3.21 2.04 9.68
N GLY A 104 -1.93 1.83 9.94
CA GLY A 104 -1.01 2.86 10.40
C GLY A 104 0.38 2.29 10.63
N MET A 105 1.21 3.07 11.31
CA MET A 105 2.56 2.70 11.66
C MET A 105 2.74 2.70 13.18
N THR A 106 3.54 1.78 13.65
CA THR A 106 4.04 1.75 15.04
C THR A 106 5.55 1.59 15.00
N GLU A 107 6.26 2.38 15.78
CA GLU A 107 7.70 2.25 15.90
C GLU A 107 8.07 0.96 16.65
N TYR A 108 9.12 0.31 16.18
CA TYR A 108 9.77 -0.81 16.86
C TYR A 108 11.21 -0.41 17.23
N LYS A 109 11.72 -0.97 18.31
CA LYS A 109 13.04 -0.56 18.82
C LYS A 109 14.18 -1.11 17.97
N THR A 110 14.16 -2.42 17.70
CA THR A 110 15.17 -3.12 16.92
C THR A 110 14.52 -4.23 16.08
N GLU A 111 15.18 -4.68 15.02
CA GLU A 111 14.73 -5.81 14.19
C GLU A 111 14.57 -7.09 15.03
N SER A 112 15.46 -7.30 16.01
CA SER A 112 15.36 -8.43 16.93
C SER A 112 14.09 -8.39 17.79
N GLU A 113 13.69 -7.19 18.24
CA GLU A 113 12.46 -7.02 18.99
C GLU A 113 11.23 -7.24 18.10
N LEU A 114 11.24 -6.71 16.88
CA LEU A 114 10.19 -6.94 15.89
C LEU A 114 10.04 -8.42 15.59
N PHE A 115 11.15 -9.13 15.35
CA PHE A 115 11.14 -10.59 15.15
C PHE A 115 10.50 -11.35 16.31
N LYS A 116 10.86 -11.01 17.56
CA LYS A 116 10.26 -11.62 18.75
C LYS A 116 8.77 -11.35 18.86
N GLN A 117 8.32 -10.14 18.52
CA GLN A 117 6.90 -9.79 18.53
C GLN A 117 6.12 -10.58 17.46
N ILE A 118 6.66 -10.70 16.25
CA ILE A 118 6.07 -11.50 15.16
C ILE A 118 5.97 -12.97 15.59
N LYS A 119 7.07 -13.55 16.09
CA LYS A 119 7.10 -14.92 16.56
C LYS A 119 6.08 -15.16 17.67
N LYS A 120 6.04 -14.27 18.69
CA LYS A 120 5.08 -14.34 19.79
C LYS A 120 3.63 -14.27 19.26
N TYR A 121 3.35 -13.42 18.28
CA TYR A 121 2.03 -13.36 17.66
C TYR A 121 1.65 -14.71 17.02
N ILE A 122 2.54 -15.30 16.24
CA ILE A 122 2.31 -16.61 15.60
C ILE A 122 2.05 -17.67 16.67
N ASP A 123 2.93 -17.79 17.67
CA ASP A 123 2.85 -18.77 18.75
C ASP A 123 1.60 -18.62 19.64
N THR A 124 1.02 -17.43 19.69
CA THR A 124 -0.26 -17.17 20.40
C THR A 124 -1.43 -17.87 19.73
N TYR A 125 -1.43 -17.98 18.41
CA TYR A 125 -2.58 -18.49 17.66
C TYR A 125 -2.38 -19.88 17.06
N VAL A 126 -1.12 -20.34 16.93
CA VAL A 126 -0.79 -21.62 16.31
C VAL A 126 0.29 -22.33 17.13
N VAL A 127 0.05 -23.57 17.47
CA VAL A 127 1.06 -24.41 18.14
C VAL A 127 1.95 -25.02 17.07
N LEU A 128 3.23 -24.62 17.06
CA LEU A 128 4.25 -25.07 16.11
C LEU A 128 5.51 -25.50 16.87
N PRO A 129 6.31 -26.43 16.32
CA PRO A 129 7.70 -26.59 16.74
C PRO A 129 8.47 -25.27 16.57
N ASP A 130 9.45 -25.01 17.44
CA ASP A 130 10.16 -23.72 17.51
C ASP A 130 10.82 -23.33 16.19
N ASP A 131 11.42 -24.29 15.48
CA ASP A 131 12.04 -24.06 14.17
C ASP A 131 11.03 -23.57 13.12
N PHE A 132 9.83 -24.15 13.09
CA PHE A 132 8.78 -23.74 12.14
C PHE A 132 8.21 -22.37 12.47
N SER A 133 8.04 -22.05 13.73
CA SER A 133 7.63 -20.73 14.19
C SER A 133 8.66 -19.67 13.81
N THR A 134 9.94 -19.99 13.95
CA THR A 134 11.08 -19.16 13.53
C THR A 134 11.07 -18.92 12.01
N ILE A 135 10.92 -19.99 11.21
CA ILE A 135 10.84 -19.89 9.75
C ILE A 135 9.65 -18.99 9.33
N ALA A 136 8.49 -19.17 9.95
CA ALA A 136 7.31 -18.38 9.67
C ALA A 136 7.53 -16.90 9.99
N ALA A 137 8.17 -16.58 11.11
CA ALA A 137 8.49 -15.20 11.50
C ALA A 137 9.47 -14.54 10.52
N VAL A 138 10.52 -15.27 10.09
CA VAL A 138 11.44 -14.79 9.04
C VAL A 138 10.72 -14.57 7.72
N TYR A 139 9.81 -15.46 7.33
CA TYR A 139 9.02 -15.33 6.11
C TYR A 139 8.15 -14.06 6.13
N VAL A 140 7.52 -13.75 7.26
CA VAL A 140 6.78 -12.50 7.44
C VAL A 140 7.67 -11.29 7.22
N MET A 141 8.83 -11.23 7.89
CA MET A 141 9.78 -10.11 7.72
C MET A 141 10.24 -9.98 6.27
N MET A 142 10.57 -11.09 5.62
CA MET A 142 10.97 -11.13 4.22
C MET A 142 9.86 -10.58 3.30
N SER A 143 8.60 -10.86 3.58
CA SER A 143 7.48 -10.37 2.76
C SER A 143 7.42 -8.84 2.68
N TRP A 144 7.86 -8.13 3.72
CA TRP A 144 7.89 -6.67 3.78
C TRP A 144 9.05 -6.01 3.03
N ILE A 145 10.08 -6.81 2.68
CA ILE A 145 11.24 -6.37 1.93
C ILE A 145 11.44 -7.20 0.65
N HIS A 146 10.35 -7.73 0.12
CA HIS A 146 10.35 -8.67 -1.01
C HIS A 146 11.01 -8.10 -2.28
N ASP A 147 10.97 -6.80 -2.48
CA ASP A 147 11.58 -6.10 -3.62
C ASP A 147 13.14 -6.11 -3.59
N HIS A 148 13.75 -6.50 -2.46
CA HIS A 148 15.21 -6.68 -2.35
C HIS A 148 15.68 -8.08 -2.80
N PHE A 149 14.77 -9.01 -3.09
CA PHE A 149 15.10 -10.38 -3.48
C PHE A 149 14.75 -10.64 -4.95
N GLN A 150 15.66 -11.28 -5.67
CA GLN A 150 15.41 -11.72 -7.05
C GLN A 150 14.47 -12.93 -7.11
N VAL A 151 14.48 -13.78 -6.10
CA VAL A 151 13.68 -14.99 -5.99
C VAL A 151 13.09 -15.06 -4.59
N LEU A 152 11.77 -15.24 -4.50
CA LEU A 152 11.08 -15.42 -3.23
C LEU A 152 10.80 -16.90 -3.00
N PRO A 153 11.12 -17.45 -1.81
CA PRO A 153 10.77 -18.82 -1.48
C PRO A 153 9.27 -18.97 -1.26
N TYR A 154 8.76 -20.17 -1.54
CA TYR A 154 7.38 -20.52 -1.21
C TYR A 154 7.32 -21.12 0.21
N LEU A 155 6.46 -20.55 1.06
CA LEU A 155 6.12 -21.18 2.33
C LEU A 155 4.97 -22.18 2.11
N ARG A 156 5.30 -23.47 2.09
CA ARG A 156 4.34 -24.55 1.90
C ARG A 156 4.05 -25.25 3.21
N VAL A 157 2.77 -25.42 3.54
CA VAL A 157 2.32 -26.16 4.73
C VAL A 157 1.72 -27.48 4.30
N ILE A 158 2.30 -28.58 4.79
CA ILE A 158 1.87 -29.95 4.52
C ILE A 158 1.43 -30.60 5.82
N GLY A 159 0.34 -31.34 5.77
CA GLY A 159 -0.16 -32.08 6.93
C GLY A 159 -1.49 -32.77 6.63
N MET A 160 -1.91 -33.67 7.49
CA MET A 160 -3.18 -34.37 7.37
C MET A 160 -4.39 -33.43 7.52
N TYR A 161 -5.59 -33.93 7.22
CA TYR A 161 -6.83 -33.19 7.46
C TYR A 161 -6.93 -32.84 8.95
N GLY A 162 -7.45 -31.67 9.27
CA GLY A 162 -7.65 -31.22 10.66
C GLY A 162 -6.41 -30.70 11.40
N THR A 163 -5.21 -30.70 10.80
CA THR A 163 -3.95 -30.28 11.46
C THR A 163 -3.73 -28.77 11.56
N GLY A 164 -4.75 -27.94 11.26
CA GLY A 164 -4.64 -26.49 11.44
C GLY A 164 -3.93 -25.71 10.32
N LYS A 165 -3.72 -26.32 9.13
CA LYS A 165 -3.06 -25.66 7.97
C LYS A 165 -3.68 -24.33 7.60
N SER A 166 -5.01 -24.27 7.47
CA SER A 166 -5.72 -23.05 7.13
C SER A 166 -5.58 -21.97 8.20
N ARG A 167 -5.58 -22.39 9.49
CA ARG A 167 -5.34 -21.46 10.60
C ARG A 167 -3.92 -20.88 10.55
N PHE A 168 -2.93 -21.71 10.30
CA PHE A 168 -1.54 -21.24 10.11
C PHE A 168 -1.43 -20.22 8.98
N LEU A 169 -1.98 -20.54 7.79
CA LEU A 169 -1.97 -19.65 6.65
C LEU A 169 -2.69 -18.32 6.95
N SER A 170 -3.83 -18.37 7.65
CA SER A 170 -4.55 -17.16 8.04
C SER A 170 -3.75 -16.31 9.03
N VAL A 171 -3.13 -16.92 10.03
CA VAL A 171 -2.34 -16.20 11.04
C VAL A 171 -1.12 -15.53 10.41
N VAL A 172 -0.34 -16.27 9.63
CA VAL A 172 0.84 -15.75 8.94
C VAL A 172 0.45 -14.72 7.87
N GLY A 173 -0.57 -15.03 7.05
CA GLY A 173 -1.05 -14.13 6.01
C GLY A 173 -1.57 -12.79 6.55
N ASN A 174 -2.17 -12.76 7.74
CA ASN A 174 -2.67 -11.52 8.33
C ASN A 174 -1.58 -10.47 8.60
N ILE A 175 -0.32 -10.89 8.72
CA ILE A 175 0.81 -10.03 9.04
C ILE A 175 1.87 -9.97 7.92
N CYS A 176 1.69 -10.73 6.83
CA CYS A 176 2.49 -10.58 5.61
C CYS A 176 2.11 -9.33 4.84
N TYR A 177 3.07 -8.81 4.06
CA TYR A 177 2.88 -7.64 3.22
C TYR A 177 1.79 -7.87 2.17
N GLN A 178 0.78 -7.01 2.15
CA GLN A 178 -0.34 -6.99 1.18
C GLN A 178 -0.89 -8.37 0.82
N SER A 179 -1.00 -9.24 1.82
CA SER A 179 -1.44 -10.61 1.59
C SER A 179 -2.88 -10.67 1.11
N MET A 180 -3.16 -11.59 0.19
CA MET A 180 -4.49 -11.91 -0.30
C MET A 180 -4.83 -13.33 0.10
N MET A 181 -5.97 -13.53 0.77
CA MET A 181 -6.42 -14.84 1.23
C MET A 181 -7.45 -15.40 0.26
N SER A 182 -7.10 -16.48 -0.44
CA SER A 182 -8.03 -17.19 -1.33
C SER A 182 -8.37 -18.57 -0.76
N GLY A 183 -9.65 -18.91 -0.71
CA GLY A 183 -10.16 -20.17 -0.17
C GLY A 183 -10.05 -21.39 -1.11
N GLY A 184 -9.41 -21.24 -2.24
CA GLY A 184 -9.18 -22.26 -3.27
C GLY A 184 -9.28 -21.67 -4.67
N SER A 185 -8.23 -21.82 -5.46
CA SER A 185 -8.32 -21.62 -6.89
C SER A 185 -8.60 -22.98 -7.52
N SER A 186 -9.81 -23.22 -8.01
CA SER A 186 -10.03 -24.28 -8.97
C SER A 186 -9.45 -23.81 -10.31
N THR A 187 -8.50 -24.54 -10.82
CA THR A 187 -8.08 -24.46 -12.22
C THR A 187 -9.21 -24.91 -13.14
#